data_d86f9b533e514cbdd88cc90de7cc9ed0
#
_entry.id   d86f9b533e514cbdd88cc90de7cc9ed0
#
_cell.length_a   1.000
_cell.length_b   1.000
_cell.length_c   1.000
_cell.angle_alpha   90.00
_cell.angle_beta   90.00
_cell.angle_gamma   90.00
#
_symmetry.space_group_name_H-M   'P 1'
#
loop_
_entity.id
_entity.type
_entity.pdbx_description
1 polymer ?
#
loop_
_entity_poly.entity_id
_entity_poly.type
_entity_poly.pdbx_seq_one_letter_code
_entity_poly.pdbx_strand_id
1 'polypeptide(L)'
;MPQALPFPIRKECPPGACECGRDELLDAWDKAPDDTDIRVLRLTREQEKVLIERIESIATYEELGHIKQRILEQLGVRLTITPSAHGVSTVMGLSIKLVEQPGLCRRTRENLPAAVRRCFRNNPDIVYALLNSRDLLGIEPA
;
A
#
# COMPACT_ATOMS: atom_id res chain seq x y z
N MET A 1 27.99 14.05 8.54
CA MET A 1 26.67 14.40 9.09
C MET A 1 25.57 13.78 8.24
N PRO A 2 24.54 13.22 8.88
CA PRO A 2 23.40 12.76 8.11
C PRO A 2 22.74 13.93 7.39
N GLN A 3 22.23 13.68 6.21
CA GLN A 3 21.54 14.69 5.44
C GLN A 3 20.20 15.03 6.11
N ALA A 4 19.77 16.29 5.95
CA ALA A 4 18.47 16.70 6.46
C ALA A 4 17.37 15.96 5.67
N LEU A 5 16.39 15.42 6.39
CA LEU A 5 15.29 14.69 5.78
C LEU A 5 14.30 15.66 5.14
N PRO A 6 13.80 15.35 3.93
CA PRO A 6 12.90 16.25 3.22
C PRO A 6 11.47 16.27 3.79
N PHE A 7 11.15 15.36 4.70
CA PHE A 7 9.82 15.25 5.30
C PHE A 7 9.93 14.50 6.63
N PRO A 8 8.92 14.59 7.52
CA PRO A 8 8.89 13.77 8.73
C PRO A 8 8.78 12.29 8.38
N ILE A 9 9.56 11.46 9.07
CA ILE A 9 9.60 10.02 8.81
C ILE A 9 9.15 9.22 10.02
N ARG A 10 8.76 7.97 9.77
CA ARG A 10 8.45 7.01 10.81
C ARG A 10 9.72 6.75 11.64
N LYS A 11 9.65 7.02 12.95
CA LYS A 11 10.80 6.90 13.84
C LYS A 11 11.00 5.50 14.38
N GLU A 12 9.90 4.78 14.58
CA GLU A 12 9.93 3.47 15.21
C GLU A 12 8.99 2.52 14.49
N CYS A 13 9.40 1.26 14.42
CA CYS A 13 8.49 0.18 14.06
C CYS A 13 7.72 -0.25 15.30
N PRO A 14 6.55 -0.93 15.15
CA PRO A 14 5.82 -1.48 16.28
C PRO A 14 6.71 -2.40 17.12
N PRO A 15 6.45 -2.52 18.45
CA PRO A 15 7.23 -3.42 19.28
C PRO A 15 7.25 -4.85 18.73
N GLY A 16 8.41 -5.48 18.79
CA GLY A 16 8.65 -6.77 18.20
C GLY A 16 9.64 -6.65 17.05
N ALA A 17 10.11 -7.77 16.54
CA ALA A 17 11.12 -7.78 15.49
C ALA A 17 10.51 -7.41 14.15
N CYS A 18 10.61 -6.13 13.78
CA CYS A 18 10.26 -5.71 12.45
C CYS A 18 11.50 -5.75 11.57
N GLU A 19 11.44 -6.50 10.48
CA GLU A 19 12.54 -6.65 9.53
C GLU A 19 12.30 -5.82 8.26
N CYS A 20 11.76 -4.62 8.41
CA CYS A 20 11.42 -3.80 7.26
C CYS A 20 12.63 -3.16 6.57
N GLY A 21 13.80 -3.17 7.20
CA GLY A 21 15.00 -2.59 6.62
C GLY A 21 15.04 -1.07 6.66
N ARG A 22 14.32 -0.46 7.58
CA ARG A 22 14.29 1.01 7.69
C ARG A 22 15.66 1.63 7.88
N ASP A 23 16.48 1.04 8.77
CA ASP A 23 17.79 1.60 9.09
C ASP A 23 18.74 1.45 7.90
N GLU A 24 18.70 0.32 7.22
CA GLU A 24 19.49 0.11 6.00
C GLU A 24 19.06 1.07 4.89
N LEU A 25 17.77 1.34 4.79
CA LEU A 25 17.25 2.29 3.81
C LEU A 25 17.76 3.71 4.09
N LEU A 26 17.78 4.13 5.36
CA LEU A 26 18.30 5.43 5.75
C LEU A 26 19.80 5.54 5.52
N ASP A 27 20.55 4.48 5.78
CA ASP A 27 22.00 4.44 5.47
C ASP A 27 22.23 4.57 3.97
N ALA A 28 21.46 3.87 3.16
CA ALA A 28 21.56 3.96 1.71
C ALA A 28 21.24 5.38 1.23
N TRP A 29 20.24 6.01 1.82
CA TRP A 29 19.86 7.37 1.47
C TRP A 29 20.97 8.37 1.83
N ASP A 30 21.62 8.21 2.99
CA ASP A 30 22.75 9.06 3.37
C ASP A 30 23.90 8.97 2.36
N LYS A 31 24.13 7.80 1.79
CA LYS A 31 25.22 7.58 0.84
C LYS A 31 24.85 7.98 -0.58
N ALA A 32 23.60 7.78 -0.99
CA ALA A 32 23.15 8.02 -2.35
C ALA A 32 21.70 8.52 -2.34
N PRO A 33 21.47 9.77 -1.90
CA PRO A 33 20.09 10.28 -1.74
C PRO A 33 19.32 10.34 -3.05
N ASP A 34 19.99 10.55 -4.17
CA ASP A 34 19.32 10.63 -5.47
C ASP A 34 18.90 9.27 -6.01
N ASP A 35 19.52 8.19 -5.51
CA ASP A 35 19.26 6.84 -5.98
C ASP A 35 18.44 6.02 -4.98
N THR A 36 18.04 6.61 -3.86
CA THR A 36 17.34 5.90 -2.79
C THR A 36 15.97 6.51 -2.57
N ASP A 37 14.94 5.67 -2.63
CA ASP A 37 13.56 6.10 -2.40
C ASP A 37 13.19 5.84 -0.94
N ILE A 38 13.03 6.91 -0.17
CA ILE A 38 12.63 6.84 1.23
C ILE A 38 11.19 7.28 1.46
N ARG A 39 10.41 7.47 0.39
CA ARG A 39 9.03 7.98 0.51
C ARG A 39 8.15 7.10 1.39
N VAL A 40 8.41 5.78 1.43
CA VAL A 40 7.65 4.86 2.28
C VAL A 40 7.75 5.23 3.77
N LEU A 41 8.83 5.87 4.18
CA LEU A 41 9.02 6.28 5.58
C LEU A 41 8.14 7.47 5.98
N ARG A 42 7.49 8.14 5.02
CA ARG A 42 6.47 9.15 5.32
C ARG A 42 5.25 8.55 6.01
N LEU A 43 5.08 7.25 5.92
CA LEU A 43 3.94 6.56 6.50
C LEU A 43 4.18 6.31 7.99
N THR A 44 4.05 7.38 8.77
CA THR A 44 4.09 7.31 10.22
C THR A 44 2.84 6.60 10.73
N ARG A 45 2.79 6.28 12.02
CA ARG A 45 1.62 5.63 12.61
C ARG A 45 0.35 6.47 12.40
N GLU A 46 0.45 7.78 12.59
CA GLU A 46 -0.68 8.69 12.39
C GLU A 46 -1.11 8.75 10.94
N GLN A 47 -0.15 8.80 10.02
CA GLN A 47 -0.45 8.83 8.59
C GLN A 47 -1.06 7.52 8.11
N GLU A 48 -0.59 6.40 8.64
CA GLU A 48 -1.18 5.10 8.32
C GLU A 48 -2.64 5.04 8.76
N LYS A 49 -2.94 5.54 9.96
CA LYS A 49 -4.31 5.58 10.47
C LYS A 49 -5.21 6.42 9.57
N VAL A 50 -4.74 7.59 9.15
CA VAL A 50 -5.49 8.45 8.23
C VAL A 50 -5.71 7.75 6.90
N LEU A 51 -4.70 7.08 6.38
CA LEU A 51 -4.80 6.36 5.12
C LEU A 51 -5.80 5.20 5.21
N ILE A 52 -5.78 4.46 6.31
CA ILE A 52 -6.74 3.38 6.55
C ILE A 52 -8.17 3.93 6.55
N GLU A 53 -8.41 5.03 7.24
CA GLU A 53 -9.73 5.66 7.27
C GLU A 53 -10.18 6.09 5.87
N ARG A 54 -9.27 6.63 5.07
CA ARG A 54 -9.57 7.02 3.69
C ARG A 54 -9.91 5.82 2.82
N ILE A 55 -9.16 4.72 2.96
CA ILE A 55 -9.42 3.49 2.21
C ILE A 55 -10.80 2.94 2.58
N GLU A 56 -11.13 2.91 3.87
CA GLU A 56 -12.43 2.40 4.33
C GLU A 56 -13.59 3.27 3.86
N SER A 57 -13.34 4.53 3.55
CA SER A 57 -14.35 5.49 3.09
C SER A 57 -14.55 5.49 1.57
N ILE A 58 -13.77 4.71 0.84
CA ILE A 58 -13.91 4.62 -0.62
C ILE A 58 -15.29 4.05 -0.95
N ALA A 59 -16.02 4.73 -1.86
CA ALA A 59 -17.36 4.33 -2.25
C ALA A 59 -17.47 3.98 -3.73
N THR A 60 -16.47 4.34 -4.55
CA THR A 60 -16.52 4.13 -6.00
C THR A 60 -15.21 3.52 -6.51
N TYR A 61 -15.31 2.88 -7.66
CA TYR A 61 -14.16 2.30 -8.34
C TYR A 61 -13.12 3.37 -8.71
N GLU A 62 -13.57 4.53 -9.12
CA GLU A 62 -12.70 5.65 -9.48
C GLU A 62 -11.90 6.15 -8.28
N GLU A 63 -12.54 6.23 -7.12
CA GLU A 63 -11.85 6.62 -5.88
C GLU A 63 -10.77 5.61 -5.52
N LEU A 64 -11.03 4.33 -5.71
CA LEU A 64 -10.04 3.28 -5.48
C LEU A 64 -8.81 3.50 -6.36
N GLY A 65 -9.03 3.77 -7.64
CA GLY A 65 -7.94 4.07 -8.57
C GLY A 65 -7.11 5.26 -8.14
N HIS A 66 -7.77 6.33 -7.70
CA HIS A 66 -7.10 7.54 -7.22
C HIS A 66 -6.25 7.26 -5.97
N ILE A 67 -6.78 6.50 -5.02
CA ILE A 67 -6.04 6.16 -3.80
C ILE A 67 -4.82 5.30 -4.12
N LYS A 68 -4.98 4.30 -4.98
CA LYS A 68 -3.84 3.46 -5.43
C LYS A 68 -2.74 4.33 -6.05
N GLN A 69 -3.13 5.25 -6.92
CA GLN A 69 -2.18 6.13 -7.59
C GLN A 69 -1.48 7.06 -6.60
N ARG A 70 -2.21 7.62 -5.64
CA ARG A 70 -1.63 8.48 -4.63
C ARG A 70 -0.67 7.75 -3.71
N ILE A 71 -1.00 6.51 -3.33
CA ILE A 71 -0.08 5.68 -2.53
C ILE A 71 1.22 5.49 -3.28
N LEU A 72 1.16 5.19 -4.56
CA LEU A 72 2.35 5.03 -5.39
C LEU A 72 3.14 6.33 -5.51
N GLU A 73 2.48 7.44 -5.79
CA GLU A 73 3.14 8.73 -5.98
C GLU A 73 3.76 9.29 -4.70
N GLN A 74 3.06 9.16 -3.59
CA GLN A 74 3.48 9.78 -2.34
C GLN A 74 4.36 8.90 -1.48
N LEU A 75 4.19 7.59 -1.55
CA LEU A 75 4.89 6.63 -0.71
C LEU A 75 5.81 5.70 -1.50
N GLY A 76 5.66 5.65 -2.81
CA GLY A 76 6.41 4.68 -3.62
C GLY A 76 5.96 3.24 -3.39
N VAL A 77 4.79 3.03 -2.81
CA VAL A 77 4.26 1.70 -2.48
C VAL A 77 3.22 1.30 -3.52
N ARG A 78 3.30 0.08 -3.99
CA ARG A 78 2.36 -0.45 -4.99
C ARG A 78 1.34 -1.37 -4.34
N LEU A 79 0.07 -1.02 -4.47
CA LEU A 79 -1.05 -1.85 -4.05
C LEU A 79 -1.52 -2.64 -5.27
N THR A 80 -1.55 -3.96 -5.15
CA THR A 80 -2.00 -4.84 -6.23
C THR A 80 -3.29 -5.55 -5.83
N ILE A 81 -4.23 -5.62 -6.76
CA ILE A 81 -5.50 -6.32 -6.60
C ILE A 81 -5.65 -7.22 -7.81
N THR A 82 -5.55 -8.53 -7.58
CA THR A 82 -5.53 -9.52 -8.67
C THR A 82 -6.49 -10.66 -8.36
N PRO A 83 -6.98 -11.40 -9.37
CA PRO A 83 -7.74 -12.62 -9.11
C PRO A 83 -6.86 -13.62 -8.36
N SER A 84 -7.45 -14.30 -7.38
CA SER A 84 -6.73 -15.33 -6.64
C SER A 84 -6.99 -16.68 -7.26
N ALA A 85 -5.91 -17.43 -7.53
CA ALA A 85 -6.01 -18.77 -8.07
C ALA A 85 -6.46 -19.80 -7.00
N HIS A 86 -6.25 -19.49 -5.71
CA HIS A 86 -6.41 -20.48 -4.66
C HIS A 86 -7.34 -20.07 -3.52
N GLY A 87 -8.02 -18.96 -3.62
CA GLY A 87 -9.06 -18.55 -2.67
C GLY A 87 -8.62 -18.19 -1.26
N VAL A 88 -7.32 -18.19 -0.96
CA VAL A 88 -6.83 -17.86 0.37
C VAL A 88 -6.72 -16.34 0.54
N SER A 89 -7.24 -15.82 1.66
CA SER A 89 -7.20 -14.38 1.98
C SER A 89 -7.81 -13.50 0.89
N THR A 90 -8.94 -13.93 0.33
CA THR A 90 -9.58 -13.22 -0.76
C THR A 90 -10.93 -12.64 -0.36
N VAL A 91 -11.35 -11.61 -1.09
CA VAL A 91 -12.72 -11.10 -1.06
C VAL A 91 -13.27 -11.27 -2.47
N MET A 92 -14.32 -12.07 -2.61
CA MET A 92 -14.97 -12.36 -3.90
C MET A 92 -13.98 -12.81 -4.99
N GLY A 93 -12.95 -13.56 -4.59
CA GLY A 93 -11.95 -14.09 -5.52
C GLY A 93 -10.80 -13.15 -5.84
N LEU A 94 -10.68 -12.04 -5.11
CA LEU A 94 -9.59 -11.09 -5.32
C LEU A 94 -8.54 -11.18 -4.22
N SER A 95 -7.28 -11.16 -4.63
CA SER A 95 -6.13 -11.07 -3.74
C SER A 95 -5.66 -9.62 -3.66
N ILE A 96 -5.51 -9.11 -2.46
CA ILE A 96 -5.12 -7.71 -2.22
C ILE A 96 -3.81 -7.70 -1.47
N LYS A 97 -2.77 -7.09 -2.04
CA LYS A 97 -1.43 -7.08 -1.47
C LYS A 97 -0.72 -5.76 -1.70
N LEU A 98 0.18 -5.41 -0.77
CA LEU A 98 1.19 -4.41 -1.01
C LEU A 98 2.47 -5.14 -1.46
N VAL A 99 3.12 -4.62 -2.49
CA VAL A 99 4.39 -5.18 -2.94
C VAL A 99 5.46 -4.91 -1.87
N GLU A 100 6.19 -5.94 -1.47
CA GLU A 100 7.26 -5.81 -0.49
C GLU A 100 8.37 -4.91 -0.98
N GLN A 101 8.87 -4.08 -0.08
CA GLN A 101 10.01 -3.21 -0.38
C GLN A 101 10.68 -2.79 0.93
N PRO A 102 11.97 -2.36 0.86
CA PRO A 102 12.65 -1.85 2.05
C PRO A 102 11.89 -0.70 2.70
N GLY A 103 11.79 -0.70 4.01
CA GLY A 103 11.11 0.33 4.77
C GLY A 103 9.62 0.10 4.97
N LEU A 104 9.04 -0.88 4.28
CA LEU A 104 7.61 -1.19 4.42
C LEU A 104 7.42 -2.26 5.51
N CYS A 105 6.79 -1.85 6.62
CA CYS A 105 6.57 -2.75 7.75
C CYS A 105 5.60 -3.87 7.42
N ARG A 106 5.83 -5.03 8.05
CA ARG A 106 4.92 -6.17 7.94
C ARG A 106 3.50 -5.79 8.37
N ARG A 107 3.35 -5.04 9.46
CA ARG A 107 2.03 -4.62 9.93
C ARG A 107 1.29 -3.79 8.90
N THR A 108 1.98 -2.89 8.24
CA THR A 108 1.40 -2.08 7.17
C THR A 108 0.95 -2.96 6.01
N ARG A 109 1.77 -3.97 5.65
CA ARG A 109 1.43 -4.93 4.60
C ARG A 109 0.21 -5.77 4.95
N GLU A 110 -0.13 -5.88 6.21
CA GLU A 110 -1.34 -6.57 6.67
C GLU A 110 -2.52 -5.59 6.80
N ASN A 111 -2.28 -4.42 7.37
CA ASN A 111 -3.32 -3.46 7.71
C ASN A 111 -3.96 -2.78 6.51
N LEU A 112 -3.16 -2.37 5.52
CA LEU A 112 -3.72 -1.69 4.35
C LEU A 112 -4.57 -2.62 3.49
N PRO A 113 -4.13 -3.85 3.16
CA PRO A 113 -5.02 -4.79 2.48
C PRO A 113 -6.27 -5.13 3.28
N ALA A 114 -6.18 -5.22 4.61
CA ALA A 114 -7.36 -5.44 5.44
C ALA A 114 -8.37 -4.31 5.32
N ALA A 115 -7.90 -3.07 5.25
CA ALA A 115 -8.77 -1.90 5.04
C ALA A 115 -9.47 -1.97 3.68
N VAL A 116 -8.74 -2.38 2.64
CA VAL A 116 -9.32 -2.55 1.31
C VAL A 116 -10.40 -3.65 1.31
N ARG A 117 -10.14 -4.75 2.01
CA ARG A 117 -11.14 -5.83 2.15
C ARG A 117 -12.40 -5.33 2.85
N ARG A 118 -12.27 -4.52 3.90
CA ARG A 118 -13.42 -3.92 4.57
C ARG A 118 -14.21 -3.00 3.63
N CYS A 119 -13.50 -2.19 2.85
CA CYS A 119 -14.10 -1.34 1.84
C CYS A 119 -14.92 -2.16 0.85
N PHE A 120 -14.37 -3.28 0.36
CA PHE A 120 -15.06 -4.13 -0.62
C PHE A 120 -16.29 -4.81 -0.03
N ARG A 121 -16.24 -5.21 1.25
CA ARG A 121 -17.41 -5.79 1.93
C ARG A 121 -18.56 -4.77 2.04
N ASN A 122 -18.21 -3.52 2.29
CA ASN A 122 -19.20 -2.45 2.42
C ASN A 122 -19.68 -1.93 1.07
N ASN A 123 -18.89 -2.14 0.01
CA ASN A 123 -19.18 -1.62 -1.33
C ASN A 123 -18.91 -2.68 -2.38
N PRO A 124 -19.72 -3.74 -2.45
CA PRO A 124 -19.49 -4.82 -3.42
C PRO A 124 -19.52 -4.37 -4.87
N ASP A 125 -20.15 -3.25 -5.18
CA ASP A 125 -20.18 -2.68 -6.53
C ASP A 125 -18.77 -2.36 -7.03
N ILE A 126 -17.85 -1.99 -6.13
CA ILE A 126 -16.46 -1.75 -6.50
C ILE A 126 -15.81 -3.05 -7.00
N VAL A 127 -16.09 -4.17 -6.34
CA VAL A 127 -15.57 -5.47 -6.74
C VAL A 127 -16.09 -5.87 -8.12
N TYR A 128 -17.37 -5.67 -8.36
CA TYR A 128 -17.97 -5.96 -9.66
C TYR A 128 -17.35 -5.08 -10.75
N ALA A 129 -17.12 -3.79 -10.47
CA ALA A 129 -16.46 -2.90 -11.42
C ALA A 129 -15.02 -3.35 -11.71
N LEU A 130 -14.28 -3.81 -10.68
CA LEU A 130 -12.95 -4.36 -10.86
C LEU A 130 -12.95 -5.60 -11.77
N LEU A 131 -13.86 -6.52 -11.52
CA LEU A 131 -13.98 -7.73 -12.31
C LEU A 131 -14.37 -7.42 -13.76
N ASN A 132 -15.26 -6.46 -13.96
CA ASN A 132 -15.68 -6.02 -15.28
C ASN A 132 -14.56 -5.31 -16.04
N SER A 133 -13.71 -4.54 -15.33
CA SER A 133 -12.61 -3.82 -15.94
C SER A 133 -11.53 -4.76 -16.48
N ARG A 134 -11.53 -6.03 -16.02
CA ARG A 134 -10.59 -7.05 -16.51
C ARG A 134 -11.04 -7.70 -17.80
N ASP A 135 -12.08 -7.17 -18.41
CA ASP A 135 -12.56 -7.57 -19.72
C ASP A 135 -12.86 -9.06 -19.88
N LEU A 136 -13.84 -9.35 -20.70
CA LEU A 136 -14.23 -10.72 -21.08
C LEU A 136 -13.09 -11.47 -21.77
N LEU A 137 -12.16 -10.76 -22.36
CA LEU A 137 -11.02 -11.34 -23.08
C LEU A 137 -9.79 -11.52 -22.20
N GLY A 138 -9.88 -11.23 -20.90
CA GLY A 138 -8.78 -11.39 -19.97
C GLY A 138 -7.67 -10.36 -20.13
N ILE A 139 -7.94 -9.25 -20.81
CA ILE A 139 -6.97 -8.17 -20.99
C ILE A 139 -7.11 -7.19 -19.84
N GLU A 140 -6.03 -7.00 -19.08
CA GLU A 140 -6.03 -6.00 -18.04
C GLU A 140 -5.88 -4.61 -18.63
N PRO A 141 -6.67 -3.62 -18.15
CA PRO A 141 -6.43 -2.23 -18.54
C PRO A 141 -5.06 -1.79 -18.03
N ALA A 142 -4.39 -1.03 -18.86
CA ALA A 142 -3.05 -0.53 -18.53
C ALA A 142 -3.06 0.42 -17.34
#